data_bb611423dae12867bdd544f5fddd7d31
#
_entry.id   bb611423dae12867bdd544f5fddd7d31
#
_cell.length_a   1.000
_cell.length_b   1.000
_cell.length_c   1.000
_cell.angle_alpha   90.00
_cell.angle_beta   90.00
_cell.angle_gamma   90.00
#
_symmetry.space_group_name_H-M   'P 1'
#
loop_
_entity.id
_entity.type
_entity.pdbx_description
1 polymer ?
#
loop_
_entity_poly.entity_id
_entity_poly.type
_entity_poly.pdbx_seq_one_letter_code
_entity_poly.pdbx_strand_id
1 'polypeptide(L)'
;MAQAAATPGFEQDIRPLFRPIDIEHMSKGGVQLDQYTYMSVPENAEKVYRSVAERRMPPPDEGGTWSKEQVALLRAWIDAGFQP
;
A
#
# COMPACT_ATOMS: atom_id res chain seq x y z
N MET A 1 -9.06 -23.19 7.88
CA MET A 1 -8.64 -22.77 7.72
C MET A 1 -8.02 -22.07 7.53
N ALA A 2 -7.83 -22.38 7.58
CA ALA A 2 -6.94 -21.68 7.55
C ALA A 2 -6.56 -20.73 6.62
N GLN A 3 -6.80 -20.63 5.62
CA GLN A 3 -6.48 -19.67 4.80
C GLN A 3 -6.68 -18.39 5.26
N ALA A 4 -7.56 -18.30 5.96
CA ALA A 4 -7.82 -17.11 6.60
C ALA A 4 -6.68 -16.71 7.46
N ALA A 5 -5.86 -17.62 7.76
CA ALA A 5 -4.70 -17.30 8.56
C ALA A 5 -3.57 -16.72 7.76
N ALA A 6 -3.71 -16.60 6.46
CA ALA A 6 -2.65 -16.11 5.64
C ALA A 6 -2.39 -14.63 5.93
N THR A 7 -1.15 -14.31 6.24
CA THR A 7 -0.74 -12.94 6.45
C THR A 7 -0.41 -12.30 5.12
N PRO A 8 -0.88 -11.08 4.83
CA PRO A 8 -0.54 -10.44 3.57
C PRO A 8 0.97 -10.23 3.43
N GLY A 9 1.51 -10.53 2.27
CA GLY A 9 2.90 -10.29 1.97
C GLY A 9 3.06 -9.14 1.01
N PHE A 10 4.19 -8.45 1.08
CA PHE A 10 4.39 -7.27 0.25
C PHE A 10 4.36 -7.59 -1.23
N GLU A 11 5.17 -8.56 -1.66
CA GLU A 11 5.27 -8.85 -3.09
C GLU A 11 3.99 -9.42 -3.66
N GLN A 12 3.28 -10.21 -2.87
CA GLN A 12 2.11 -10.90 -3.36
C GLN A 12 0.83 -10.09 -3.23
N ASP A 13 0.69 -9.34 -2.15
CA ASP A 13 -0.58 -8.71 -1.81
C ASP A 13 -0.57 -7.19 -1.85
N ILE A 14 0.56 -6.56 -1.49
CA ILE A 14 0.61 -5.11 -1.35
C ILE A 14 1.11 -4.42 -2.60
N ARG A 15 2.24 -4.90 -3.13
CA ARG A 15 2.80 -4.27 -4.32
C ARG A 15 1.83 -4.22 -5.48
N PRO A 16 1.04 -5.27 -5.76
CA PRO A 16 0.08 -5.22 -6.86
C PRO A 16 -1.06 -4.22 -6.67
N LEU A 17 -1.26 -3.71 -5.46
CA LEU A 17 -2.29 -2.70 -5.23
C LEU A 17 -1.95 -1.37 -5.90
N PHE A 18 -0.66 -1.10 -6.10
CA PHE A 18 -0.23 0.15 -6.67
C PHE A 18 -0.11 0.01 -8.19
N ARG A 19 -0.75 0.92 -8.92
CA ARG A 19 -0.66 0.92 -10.38
C ARG A 19 0.70 1.47 -10.81
N PRO A 20 1.20 1.09 -12.00
CA PRO A 20 2.47 1.65 -12.49
C PRO A 20 2.49 3.16 -12.50
N ILE A 21 1.36 3.80 -12.85
CA ILE A 21 1.32 5.26 -12.87
C ILE A 21 1.45 5.84 -11.46
N ASP A 22 0.90 5.17 -10.46
CA ASP A 22 1.01 5.63 -9.08
C ASP A 22 2.44 5.51 -8.60
N ILE A 23 3.09 4.39 -8.92
CA ILE A 23 4.47 4.16 -8.52
C ILE A 23 5.37 5.23 -9.11
N GLU A 24 5.21 5.51 -10.40
CA GLU A 24 6.01 6.52 -11.07
C GLU A 24 5.77 7.91 -10.50
N HIS A 25 4.49 8.25 -10.33
CA HIS A 25 4.12 9.57 -9.84
C HIS A 25 4.69 9.83 -8.45
N MET A 26 4.57 8.86 -7.55
CA MET A 26 5.01 9.03 -6.18
C MET A 26 6.53 8.96 -6.05
N SER A 27 7.20 8.25 -6.94
CA SER A 27 8.65 8.15 -6.87
C SER A 27 9.32 9.50 -7.11
N LYS A 28 8.68 10.39 -7.83
CA LYS A 28 9.21 11.74 -8.06
C LYS A 28 9.34 12.53 -6.77
N GLY A 29 8.50 12.22 -5.79
CA GLY A 29 8.56 12.84 -4.47
C GLY A 29 9.34 12.02 -3.45
N GLY A 30 10.01 10.97 -3.90
CA GLY A 30 10.80 10.14 -3.00
C GLY A 30 10.04 9.02 -2.32
N VAL A 31 8.77 8.80 -2.71
CA VAL A 31 7.96 7.74 -2.13
C VAL A 31 8.05 6.51 -3.02
N GLN A 32 8.70 5.46 -2.53
CA GLN A 32 9.00 4.27 -3.31
C GLN A 32 7.98 3.18 -3.01
N LEU A 33 6.81 3.26 -3.64
CA LEU A 33 5.69 2.36 -3.36
C LEU A 33 5.99 0.91 -3.69
N ASP A 34 6.88 0.66 -4.63
CA ASP A 34 7.19 -0.70 -5.09
C ASP A 34 8.44 -1.28 -4.43
N GLN A 35 8.99 -0.59 -3.43
CA GLN A 35 10.20 -1.06 -2.77
C GLN A 35 9.87 -1.50 -1.34
N TYR A 36 10.11 -2.78 -1.07
CA TYR A 36 9.88 -3.30 0.26
C TYR A 36 10.71 -2.57 1.31
N THR A 37 11.96 -2.24 0.97
CA THR A 37 12.85 -1.55 1.91
C THR A 37 12.32 -0.19 2.34
N TYR A 38 11.58 0.46 1.46
CA TYR A 38 10.93 1.73 1.79
C TYR A 38 9.64 1.48 2.58
N MET A 39 8.82 0.57 2.08
CA MET A 39 7.48 0.36 2.64
C MET A 39 7.50 -0.36 3.98
N SER A 40 8.57 -1.08 4.29
CA SER A 40 8.65 -1.78 5.57
C SER A 40 9.12 -0.88 6.71
N VAL A 41 9.40 0.39 6.43
CA VAL A 41 9.69 1.38 7.47
C VAL A 41 8.35 1.89 7.99
N PRO A 42 8.07 1.75 9.29
CA PRO A 42 6.74 2.10 9.83
C PRO A 42 6.28 3.51 9.49
N GLU A 43 7.16 4.49 9.59
CA GLU A 43 6.79 5.87 9.27
C GLU A 43 6.35 6.02 7.83
N ASN A 44 7.04 5.35 6.92
CA ASN A 44 6.72 5.43 5.49
C ASN A 44 5.39 4.75 5.21
N ALA A 45 5.19 3.56 5.77
CA ALA A 45 3.97 2.80 5.56
C ALA A 45 2.75 3.54 6.11
N GLU A 46 2.89 4.18 7.28
CA GLU A 46 1.78 4.93 7.86
C GLU A 46 1.41 6.14 7.02
N LYS A 47 2.41 6.80 6.42
CA LYS A 47 2.13 7.92 5.54
C LYS A 47 1.34 7.48 4.31
N VAL A 48 1.75 6.37 3.71
CA VAL A 48 1.07 5.83 2.54
C VAL A 48 -0.35 5.41 2.93
N TYR A 49 -0.48 4.72 4.07
CA TYR A 49 -1.80 4.29 4.54
C TYR A 49 -2.73 5.50 4.71
N ARG A 50 -2.26 6.54 5.35
CA ARG A 50 -3.08 7.74 5.56
C ARG A 50 -3.49 8.35 4.23
N SER A 51 -2.57 8.38 3.28
CA SER A 51 -2.88 8.97 1.97
C SER A 51 -3.99 8.22 1.25
N VAL A 52 -3.96 6.88 1.28
CA VAL A 52 -5.02 6.12 0.61
C VAL A 52 -6.32 6.13 1.42
N ALA A 53 -6.22 6.11 2.75
CA ALA A 53 -7.40 6.14 3.60
C ALA A 53 -8.14 7.47 3.51
N GLU A 54 -7.40 8.56 3.36
CA GLU A 54 -7.97 9.90 3.23
C GLU A 54 -8.24 10.28 1.78
N ARG A 55 -8.05 9.33 0.86
CA ARG A 55 -8.34 9.49 -0.55
C ARG A 55 -7.52 10.58 -1.24
N ARG A 56 -6.31 10.81 -0.75
CA ARG A 56 -5.39 11.72 -1.40
C ARG A 56 -4.54 11.01 -2.43
N MET A 57 -4.44 9.69 -2.33
CA MET A 57 -3.67 8.88 -3.24
C MET A 57 -4.43 7.58 -3.51
N PRO A 58 -4.66 7.21 -4.75
CA PRO A 58 -4.36 8.03 -5.93
C PRO A 58 -5.33 9.20 -6.04
N PRO A 59 -4.97 10.26 -6.79
CA PRO A 59 -5.88 11.39 -6.96
C PRO A 59 -7.19 10.93 -7.58
N PRO A 60 -8.31 11.48 -7.13
CA PRO A 60 -9.61 11.04 -7.64
C PRO A 60 -9.77 11.15 -9.15
N ASP A 61 -9.14 12.13 -9.77
CA ASP A 61 -9.26 12.33 -11.21
C ASP A 61 -8.32 11.42 -12.01
N GLU A 62 -7.55 10.60 -11.35
CA GLU A 62 -6.59 9.69 -12.02
C GLU A 62 -7.11 8.27 -12.11
N GLY A 63 -8.39 8.07 -12.03
CA GLY A 63 -8.94 6.75 -12.26
C GLY A 63 -9.42 6.01 -11.02
N GLY A 64 -9.59 6.72 -9.94
CA GLY A 64 -10.28 6.12 -8.83
C GLY A 64 -9.46 5.96 -7.58
N THR A 65 -10.15 6.08 -6.49
CA THR A 65 -9.57 5.86 -5.18
C THR A 65 -9.59 4.38 -4.85
N TRP A 66 -8.81 3.99 -3.87
CA TRP A 66 -8.81 2.61 -3.40
C TRP A 66 -10.14 2.23 -2.78
N SER A 67 -10.51 0.97 -2.92
CA SER A 67 -11.68 0.44 -2.24
C SER A 67 -11.39 0.29 -0.76
N LYS A 68 -12.46 0.11 0.02
CA LYS A 68 -12.29 -0.14 1.45
C LYS A 68 -11.48 -1.41 1.70
N GLU A 69 -11.68 -2.41 0.85
CA GLU A 69 -10.95 -3.66 0.97
C GLU A 69 -9.45 -3.48 0.74
N GLN A 70 -9.10 -2.65 -0.24
CA GLN A 70 -7.70 -2.40 -0.52
C GLN A 70 -7.04 -1.63 0.63
N VAL A 71 -7.72 -0.65 1.17
CA VAL A 71 -7.22 0.10 2.31
C VAL A 71 -7.04 -0.81 3.52
N ALA A 72 -8.03 -1.69 3.75
CA ALA A 72 -7.97 -2.62 4.87
C ALA A 72 -6.82 -3.62 4.70
N LEU A 73 -6.54 -4.03 3.47
CA LEU A 73 -5.45 -4.96 3.21
C LEU A 73 -4.10 -4.33 3.57
N LEU A 74 -3.90 -3.09 3.18
CA LEU A 74 -2.68 -2.38 3.54
C LEU A 74 -2.54 -2.26 5.05
N ARG A 75 -3.63 -1.92 5.74
CA ARG A 75 -3.60 -1.81 7.20
C ARG A 75 -3.25 -3.16 7.83
N ALA A 76 -3.86 -4.24 7.34
CA ALA A 76 -3.58 -5.58 7.87
C ALA A 76 -2.10 -5.95 7.69
N TRP A 77 -1.52 -5.56 6.55
CA TRP A 77 -0.12 -5.83 6.29
C TRP A 77 0.78 -5.08 7.29
N ILE A 78 0.47 -3.82 7.54
CA ILE A 78 1.24 -3.02 8.50
C ILE A 78 1.13 -3.63 9.89
N ASP A 79 -0.09 -3.97 10.31
CA ASP A 79 -0.33 -4.52 11.64
C ASP A 79 0.31 -5.88 11.82
N ALA A 80 0.51 -6.62 10.73
CA ALA A 80 1.11 -7.95 10.79
C ALA A 80 2.63 -7.90 10.82
N GLY A 81 3.24 -6.73 10.75
CA GLY A 81 4.68 -6.59 10.88
C GLY A 81 5.46 -6.56 9.58
N PHE A 82 4.82 -6.11 8.50
CA PHE A 82 5.51 -5.89 7.22
C PHE A 82 6.11 -7.16 6.63
N GLN A 83 5.28 -8.16 6.42
CA GLN A 83 5.76 -9.42 5.83
C GLN A 83 6.24 -9.19 4.40
N PRO A 84 7.39 -9.75 3.99
CA PRO A 84 7.85 -9.59 2.62
C PRO A 84 6.92 -10.37 1.65
#